data_764e9a932fdfaed2cbe9a5dddfbde8a2
#
_entry.id   764e9a932fdfaed2cbe9a5dddfbde8a2
#
_cell.length_a   1.000
_cell.length_b   1.000
_cell.length_c   1.000
_cell.angle_alpha   90.00
_cell.angle_beta   90.00
_cell.angle_gamma   90.00
#
_symmetry.space_group_name_H-M   'P 1'
#
loop_
_entity.id
_entity.type
_entity.pdbx_description
1 polymer ?
#
loop_
_entity_poly.entity_id
_entity_poly.type
_entity_poly.pdbx_seq_one_letter_code
_entity_poly.pdbx_strand_id
1 'polypeptide(L)'
;VNKPTGMVVHPAPGHPDGTLVNALLHHCGDSLSGVGGEKRPGIVHRIDRDTSGLIIAAKNDTAHLALSAQLADHTLARTYECLAVGNFREDSGTVDAPIGRHPTDRKKMAVTQKNSRRAVTHWEVIARYPGVTHLCCRLETGRTHQIRVHLAHIGHPILGDTVYGNKKPVPGLTGQCLHATGLRFIHPRTG
;
A
#
# COMPACT_ATOMS: atom_id res chain seq x y z
N VAL A 1 -2.25 0.50 13.74
CA VAL A 1 -2.00 1.96 13.65
C VAL A 1 -2.71 2.52 12.43
N ASN A 2 -3.35 3.68 12.55
CA ASN A 2 -3.90 4.43 11.41
C ASN A 2 -2.85 5.50 11.01
N LYS A 3 -2.12 5.23 9.92
CA LYS A 3 -1.08 6.13 9.43
C LYS A 3 -1.69 7.34 8.70
N PRO A 4 -1.31 8.58 9.01
CA PRO A 4 -1.72 9.74 8.21
C PRO A 4 -1.07 9.74 6.83
N THR A 5 -1.66 10.48 5.88
CA THR A 5 -1.01 10.82 4.61
C THR A 5 0.26 11.64 4.85
N GLY A 6 1.23 11.61 3.94
CA GLY A 6 2.49 12.34 4.03
C GLY A 6 3.57 11.68 4.91
N MET A 7 3.21 10.73 5.78
CA MET A 7 4.15 10.06 6.67
C MET A 7 4.81 8.85 5.99
N VAL A 8 6.14 8.80 6.00
CA VAL A 8 6.94 7.64 5.54
C VAL A 8 6.93 6.55 6.62
N VAL A 9 6.86 5.29 6.23
CA VAL A 9 6.78 4.17 7.21
C VAL A 9 8.10 3.96 7.95
N HIS A 10 9.23 3.98 7.26
CA HIS A 10 10.56 3.73 7.85
C HIS A 10 11.61 4.66 7.23
N PRO A 11 12.74 4.93 7.92
CA PRO A 11 13.80 5.77 7.40
C PRO A 11 14.27 5.36 6.00
N ALA A 12 14.43 6.34 5.12
CA ALA A 12 14.83 6.18 3.74
C ALA A 12 15.62 7.42 3.28
N PRO A 13 16.36 7.37 2.15
CA PRO A 13 17.01 8.55 1.60
C PRO A 13 16.01 9.72 1.41
N GLY A 14 16.34 10.88 1.99
CA GLY A 14 15.48 12.07 2.01
C GLY A 14 14.46 12.11 3.16
N HIS A 15 14.35 11.06 3.98
CA HIS A 15 13.49 10.98 5.17
C HIS A 15 14.20 10.17 6.25
N PRO A 16 15.26 10.72 6.91
CA PRO A 16 16.01 10.00 7.93
C PRO A 16 15.24 9.83 9.25
N ASP A 17 14.31 10.72 9.53
CA ASP A 17 13.48 10.82 10.73
C ASP A 17 12.02 11.18 10.41
N GLY A 18 11.21 11.44 11.44
CA GLY A 18 9.79 11.77 11.29
C GLY A 18 8.95 10.63 10.70
N THR A 19 9.42 9.39 10.75
CA THR A 19 8.76 8.22 10.18
C THR A 19 7.84 7.53 11.19
N LEU A 20 6.96 6.64 10.70
CA LEU A 20 6.13 5.81 11.58
C LEU A 20 6.99 4.96 12.54
N VAL A 21 8.14 4.45 12.08
CA VAL A 21 9.09 3.71 12.92
C VAL A 21 9.57 4.56 14.09
N ASN A 22 9.91 5.83 13.87
CA ASN A 22 10.32 6.72 14.99
C ASN A 22 9.21 6.90 16.00
N ALA A 23 7.97 7.09 15.56
CA ALA A 23 6.80 7.19 16.44
C ALA A 23 6.54 5.87 17.19
N LEU A 24 6.70 4.72 16.55
CA LEU A 24 6.56 3.41 17.20
C LEU A 24 7.65 3.14 18.22
N LEU A 25 8.90 3.49 17.94
CA LEU A 25 10.01 3.38 18.89
C LEU A 25 9.75 4.25 20.12
N HIS A 26 9.29 5.48 19.94
CA HIS A 26 8.93 6.35 21.07
C HIS A 26 7.77 5.78 21.90
N HIS A 27 6.74 5.22 21.25
CA HIS A 27 5.55 4.68 21.92
C HIS A 27 5.78 3.34 22.60
N CYS A 28 6.56 2.45 21.97
CA CYS A 28 6.74 1.05 22.41
C CYS A 28 8.03 0.83 23.21
N GLY A 29 8.99 1.76 23.17
CA GLY A 29 10.32 1.56 23.73
C GLY A 29 10.98 0.31 23.17
N ASP A 30 11.59 -0.49 24.03
CA ASP A 30 12.34 -1.72 23.66
C ASP A 30 11.43 -2.90 23.29
N SER A 31 10.11 -2.72 23.28
CA SER A 31 9.16 -3.82 23.02
C SER A 31 8.87 -4.08 21.53
N LEU A 32 9.51 -3.37 20.59
CA LEU A 32 9.33 -3.66 19.15
C LEU A 32 10.18 -4.84 18.69
N SER A 33 9.62 -5.65 17.78
CA SER A 33 10.36 -6.75 17.16
C SER A 33 11.59 -6.27 16.40
N GLY A 34 12.72 -6.93 16.63
CA GLY A 34 13.99 -6.70 15.92
C GLY A 34 14.14 -7.43 14.58
N VAL A 35 13.23 -8.33 14.22
CA VAL A 35 13.30 -9.19 13.01
C VAL A 35 13.48 -8.36 11.72
N GLY A 36 12.87 -7.17 11.64
CA GLY A 36 13.02 -6.26 10.49
C GLY A 36 14.38 -5.54 10.42
N GLY A 37 15.27 -5.77 11.38
CA GLY A 37 16.56 -5.07 11.56
C GLY A 37 16.38 -3.64 12.08
N GLU A 38 17.49 -2.97 12.35
CA GLU A 38 17.54 -1.63 12.99
C GLU A 38 16.69 -0.56 12.29
N LYS A 39 16.55 -0.64 10.98
CA LYS A 39 15.81 0.36 10.19
C LYS A 39 14.30 0.14 10.15
N ARG A 40 13.82 -1.05 10.54
CA ARG A 40 12.42 -1.45 10.40
C ARG A 40 11.89 -2.24 11.60
N PRO A 41 12.20 -1.86 12.84
CA PRO A 41 11.71 -2.60 14.00
C PRO A 41 10.17 -2.66 13.97
N GLY A 42 9.63 -3.85 14.16
CA GLY A 42 8.19 -4.11 14.19
C GLY A 42 7.45 -4.02 12.85
N ILE A 43 8.09 -3.63 11.74
CA ILE A 43 7.41 -3.41 10.46
C ILE A 43 7.33 -4.69 9.64
N VAL A 44 6.15 -5.28 9.55
CA VAL A 44 5.87 -6.50 8.76
C VAL A 44 5.42 -6.20 7.32
N HIS A 45 4.79 -5.04 7.09
CA HIS A 45 4.42 -4.54 5.76
C HIS A 45 4.47 -3.01 5.70
N ARG A 46 4.27 -2.45 4.53
CA ARG A 46 4.29 -1.00 4.33
C ARG A 46 3.20 -0.53 3.37
N ILE A 47 2.82 0.72 3.53
CA ILE A 47 2.02 1.50 2.58
C ILE A 47 2.84 2.73 2.14
N ASP A 48 2.46 3.36 1.04
CA ASP A 48 3.19 4.51 0.49
C ASP A 48 3.09 5.73 1.42
N ARG A 49 3.99 6.70 1.25
CA ARG A 49 4.02 7.94 2.03
C ARG A 49 2.64 8.62 2.05
N ASP A 50 2.07 8.83 0.87
CA ASP A 50 0.82 9.58 0.70
C ASP A 50 -0.43 8.68 0.72
N THR A 51 -0.28 7.39 0.99
CA THR A 51 -1.37 6.48 1.32
C THR A 51 -1.61 6.52 2.81
N SER A 52 -2.84 6.79 3.22
CA SER A 52 -3.28 6.75 4.63
C SER A 52 -3.86 5.40 5.01
N GLY A 53 -4.12 5.19 6.30
CA GLY A 53 -4.89 4.06 6.81
C GLY A 53 -4.09 3.01 7.57
N LEU A 54 -4.65 1.82 7.65
CA LEU A 54 -4.22 0.79 8.59
C LEU A 54 -2.88 0.16 8.21
N ILE A 55 -2.00 0.08 9.21
CA ILE A 55 -0.75 -0.67 9.17
C ILE A 55 -0.58 -1.44 10.48
N ILE A 56 -0.15 -2.70 10.40
CA ILE A 56 0.13 -3.53 11.55
C ILE A 56 1.63 -3.48 11.88
N ALA A 57 1.95 -3.36 13.17
CA ALA A 57 3.30 -3.43 13.68
C ALA A 57 3.39 -4.54 14.74
N ALA A 58 4.48 -5.30 14.72
CA ALA A 58 4.73 -6.39 15.66
C ALA A 58 5.56 -5.89 16.85
N LYS A 59 5.05 -6.10 18.07
CA LYS A 59 5.74 -5.71 19.32
C LYS A 59 6.77 -6.74 19.79
N ASN A 60 6.79 -7.94 19.22
CA ASN A 60 7.77 -8.99 19.53
C ASN A 60 8.01 -9.87 18.30
N ASP A 61 9.10 -10.66 18.36
CA ASP A 61 9.56 -11.45 17.23
C ASP A 61 8.60 -12.59 16.86
N THR A 62 7.95 -13.22 17.84
CA THR A 62 6.95 -14.25 17.60
C THR A 62 5.79 -13.75 16.76
N ALA A 63 5.24 -12.58 17.13
CA ALA A 63 4.18 -11.94 16.35
C ALA A 63 4.67 -11.51 14.96
N HIS A 64 5.90 -11.01 14.86
CA HIS A 64 6.49 -10.59 13.58
C HIS A 64 6.60 -11.77 12.61
N LEU A 65 7.15 -12.88 13.06
CA LEU A 65 7.31 -14.09 12.24
C LEU A 65 5.96 -14.66 11.80
N ALA A 66 5.00 -14.76 12.73
CA ALA A 66 3.66 -15.25 12.41
C ALA A 66 2.92 -14.35 11.39
N LEU A 67 2.97 -13.03 11.54
CA LEU A 67 2.36 -12.09 10.60
C LEU A 67 3.08 -12.07 9.25
N SER A 68 4.41 -12.22 9.25
CA SER A 68 5.19 -12.32 8.01
C SER A 68 4.87 -13.60 7.23
N ALA A 69 4.66 -14.73 7.92
CA ALA A 69 4.20 -15.96 7.30
C ALA A 69 2.83 -15.78 6.63
N GLN A 70 1.86 -15.16 7.32
CA GLN A 70 0.54 -14.87 6.77
C GLN A 70 0.57 -13.89 5.58
N LEU A 71 1.56 -13.01 5.50
CA LEU A 71 1.78 -12.17 4.32
C LEU A 71 2.38 -12.96 3.15
N ALA A 72 3.24 -13.94 3.44
CA ALA A 72 3.90 -14.77 2.43
C ALA A 72 2.93 -15.79 1.81
N ASP A 73 2.05 -16.39 2.59
CA ASP A 73 1.02 -17.34 2.15
C ASP A 73 -0.31 -16.67 1.73
N HIS A 74 -0.37 -15.33 1.81
CA HIS A 74 -1.52 -14.52 1.43
C HIS A 74 -2.79 -14.69 2.30
N THR A 75 -2.67 -15.24 3.49
CA THR A 75 -3.80 -15.36 4.45
C THR A 75 -4.08 -14.05 5.19
N LEU A 76 -3.08 -13.15 5.32
CA LEU A 76 -3.30 -11.79 5.79
C LEU A 76 -3.90 -10.94 4.66
N ALA A 77 -5.21 -10.67 4.76
CA ALA A 77 -5.94 -9.87 3.78
C ALA A 77 -5.77 -8.37 4.04
N ARG A 78 -5.62 -7.61 2.95
CA ARG A 78 -5.48 -6.14 2.96
C ARG A 78 -6.52 -5.55 2.02
N THR A 79 -7.35 -4.67 2.57
CA THR A 79 -8.40 -3.96 1.84
C THR A 79 -8.10 -2.48 1.80
N TYR A 80 -8.34 -1.88 0.66
CA TYR A 80 -8.12 -0.45 0.42
C TYR A 80 -9.36 0.13 -0.24
N GLU A 81 -9.59 1.42 -0.02
CA GLU A 81 -10.50 2.21 -0.83
C GLU A 81 -9.75 3.29 -1.57
N CYS A 82 -10.21 3.61 -2.77
CA CYS A 82 -9.61 4.67 -3.57
C CYS A 82 -10.64 5.35 -4.47
N LEU A 83 -10.31 6.56 -4.89
CA LEU A 83 -11.03 7.27 -5.95
C LEU A 83 -10.20 7.14 -7.24
N ALA A 84 -10.72 6.42 -8.23
CA ALA A 84 -10.10 6.24 -9.53
C ALA A 84 -10.68 7.22 -10.55
N VAL A 85 -9.85 7.77 -11.41
CA VAL A 85 -10.28 8.71 -12.48
C VAL A 85 -11.04 7.96 -13.56
N GLY A 86 -12.15 8.52 -14.00
CA GLY A 86 -13.02 7.95 -15.03
C GLY A 86 -14.09 7.03 -14.45
N ASN A 87 -14.95 6.55 -15.34
CA ASN A 87 -16.08 5.68 -14.98
C ASN A 87 -15.80 4.25 -15.43
N PHE A 88 -15.85 3.32 -14.49
CA PHE A 88 -15.78 1.88 -14.78
C PHE A 88 -17.11 1.41 -15.36
N ARG A 89 -17.07 0.56 -16.38
CA ARG A 89 -18.28 -0.05 -16.97
C ARG A 89 -18.73 -1.26 -16.16
N GLU A 90 -17.78 -2.10 -15.77
CA GLU A 90 -17.98 -3.30 -14.96
C GLU A 90 -18.10 -2.93 -13.48
N ASP A 91 -18.80 -3.74 -12.70
CA ASP A 91 -18.94 -3.55 -11.24
C ASP A 91 -17.76 -4.11 -10.45
N SER A 92 -16.99 -5.02 -11.04
CA SER A 92 -15.80 -5.62 -10.42
C SER A 92 -14.83 -6.14 -11.48
N GLY A 93 -13.60 -6.39 -11.07
CA GLY A 93 -12.60 -6.99 -11.93
C GLY A 93 -11.31 -7.33 -11.21
N THR A 94 -10.37 -7.90 -11.98
CA THR A 94 -9.06 -8.29 -11.49
C THR A 94 -7.98 -7.82 -12.46
N VAL A 95 -6.92 -7.23 -11.91
CA VAL A 95 -5.69 -6.95 -12.65
C VAL A 95 -4.63 -7.94 -12.17
N ASP A 96 -4.35 -8.96 -12.99
CA ASP A 96 -3.23 -9.90 -12.79
C ASP A 96 -2.14 -9.54 -13.80
N ALA A 97 -1.22 -8.68 -13.37
CA ALA A 97 -0.18 -8.13 -14.22
C ALA A 97 1.12 -7.93 -13.42
N PRO A 98 2.25 -8.52 -13.84
CA PRO A 98 3.48 -8.47 -13.07
C PRO A 98 4.07 -7.06 -13.01
N ILE A 99 4.59 -6.68 -11.83
CA ILE A 99 5.16 -5.37 -11.57
C ILE A 99 6.66 -5.46 -11.38
N GLY A 100 7.39 -4.61 -12.09
CA GLY A 100 8.83 -4.39 -12.00
C GLY A 100 9.18 -2.90 -11.93
N ARG A 101 10.48 -2.61 -11.91
CA ARG A 101 10.97 -1.23 -12.03
C ARG A 101 10.66 -0.68 -13.43
N HIS A 102 10.24 0.59 -13.50
CA HIS A 102 10.05 1.25 -14.79
C HIS A 102 11.39 1.30 -15.55
N PRO A 103 11.42 0.99 -16.84
CA PRO A 103 12.66 0.81 -17.60
C PRO A 103 13.53 2.07 -17.66
N THR A 104 12.94 3.25 -17.65
CA THR A 104 13.67 4.53 -17.79
C THR A 104 13.53 5.44 -16.56
N ASP A 105 12.45 5.34 -15.78
CA ASP A 105 12.24 6.18 -14.59
C ASP A 105 12.41 5.35 -13.31
N ARG A 106 13.58 5.46 -12.69
CA ARG A 106 13.94 4.69 -11.47
C ARG A 106 13.03 4.98 -10.26
N LYS A 107 12.26 6.06 -10.26
CA LYS A 107 11.32 6.41 -9.18
C LYS A 107 9.96 5.73 -9.35
N LYS A 108 9.70 5.13 -10.52
CA LYS A 108 8.44 4.48 -10.85
C LYS A 108 8.54 2.96 -10.87
N MET A 109 7.40 2.34 -10.68
CA MET A 109 7.13 0.95 -11.01
C MET A 109 6.29 0.90 -12.29
N ALA A 110 6.26 -0.25 -12.96
CA ALA A 110 5.46 -0.44 -14.17
C ALA A 110 4.99 -1.89 -14.26
N VAL A 111 3.90 -2.11 -14.97
CA VAL A 111 3.58 -3.45 -15.49
C VAL A 111 4.61 -3.78 -16.56
N THR A 112 5.37 -4.86 -16.35
CA THR A 112 6.45 -5.31 -17.22
C THR A 112 6.75 -6.78 -16.98
N GLN A 113 7.21 -7.49 -18.00
CA GLN A 113 7.68 -8.88 -17.87
C GLN A 113 9.14 -8.95 -17.40
N LYS A 114 9.93 -7.89 -17.62
CA LYS A 114 11.36 -7.88 -17.33
C LYS A 114 11.61 -7.53 -15.86
N ASN A 115 12.33 -8.39 -15.14
CA ASN A 115 12.69 -8.20 -13.72
C ASN A 115 11.49 -7.83 -12.85
N SER A 116 10.36 -8.51 -13.07
CA SER A 116 9.09 -8.27 -12.41
C SER A 116 8.72 -9.40 -11.45
N ARG A 117 7.70 -9.18 -10.66
CA ARG A 117 7.10 -10.17 -9.76
C ARG A 117 5.60 -10.20 -10.00
N ARG A 118 4.99 -11.37 -9.89
CA ARG A 118 3.52 -11.53 -9.93
C ARG A 118 2.86 -10.50 -9.00
N ALA A 119 1.82 -9.85 -9.52
CA ALA A 119 1.03 -8.89 -8.77
C ALA A 119 -0.43 -9.03 -9.17
N VAL A 120 -1.32 -9.14 -8.17
CA VAL A 120 -2.76 -9.31 -8.37
C VAL A 120 -3.54 -8.36 -7.47
N THR A 121 -4.43 -7.59 -8.09
CA THR A 121 -5.34 -6.65 -7.42
C THR A 121 -6.76 -6.93 -7.90
N HIS A 122 -7.66 -7.25 -6.96
CA HIS A 122 -9.11 -7.30 -7.21
C HIS A 122 -9.71 -5.96 -6.86
N TRP A 123 -10.66 -5.50 -7.67
CA TRP A 123 -11.38 -4.26 -7.43
C TRP A 123 -12.89 -4.46 -7.59
N GLU A 124 -13.65 -3.69 -6.85
CA GLU A 124 -15.11 -3.70 -6.83
C GLU A 124 -15.59 -2.24 -6.71
N VAL A 125 -16.60 -1.87 -7.49
CA VAL A 125 -17.18 -0.53 -7.48
C VAL A 125 -18.08 -0.37 -6.25
N ILE A 126 -17.78 0.63 -5.43
CA ILE A 126 -18.64 1.07 -4.33
C ILE A 126 -19.65 2.08 -4.84
N ALA A 127 -19.17 3.08 -5.59
CA ALA A 127 -20.02 4.14 -6.14
C ALA A 127 -19.39 4.76 -7.39
N ARG A 128 -20.25 5.33 -8.26
CA ARG A 128 -19.85 6.08 -9.46
C ARG A 128 -20.28 7.53 -9.33
N TYR A 129 -19.35 8.43 -9.63
CA TYR A 129 -19.57 9.87 -9.66
C TYR A 129 -19.18 10.41 -11.04
N PRO A 130 -19.59 11.63 -11.45
CA PRO A 130 -19.15 12.20 -12.72
C PRO A 130 -17.62 12.27 -12.82
N GLY A 131 -17.04 11.44 -13.71
CA GLY A 131 -15.59 11.39 -13.97
C GLY A 131 -14.73 10.72 -12.90
N VAL A 132 -15.32 10.11 -11.85
CA VAL A 132 -14.59 9.42 -10.77
C VAL A 132 -15.38 8.20 -10.31
N THR A 133 -14.68 7.11 -10.03
CA THR A 133 -15.28 5.89 -9.45
C THR A 133 -14.64 5.59 -8.10
N HIS A 134 -15.46 5.37 -7.07
CA HIS A 134 -15.03 4.89 -5.77
C HIS A 134 -14.92 3.36 -5.79
N LEU A 135 -13.74 2.85 -5.49
CA LEU A 135 -13.41 1.43 -5.54
C LEU A 135 -13.00 0.89 -4.18
N CYS A 136 -13.41 -0.35 -3.91
CA CYS A 136 -12.78 -1.23 -2.94
C CYS A 136 -11.73 -2.08 -3.66
N CYS A 137 -10.49 -2.12 -3.17
CA CYS A 137 -9.41 -2.92 -3.72
C CYS A 137 -8.92 -3.95 -2.70
N ARG A 138 -8.84 -5.24 -3.11
CA ARG A 138 -8.27 -6.32 -2.29
C ARG A 138 -7.01 -6.85 -2.94
N LEU A 139 -5.97 -7.05 -2.14
CA LEU A 139 -4.64 -7.45 -2.61
C LEU A 139 -4.36 -8.92 -2.30
N GLU A 140 -4.00 -9.73 -3.32
CA GLU A 140 -3.31 -10.99 -3.09
C GLU A 140 -1.83 -10.73 -2.79
N THR A 141 -1.19 -9.87 -3.52
CA THR A 141 0.23 -9.54 -3.41
C THR A 141 0.43 -8.11 -2.90
N GLY A 142 1.63 -7.74 -2.47
CA GLY A 142 1.94 -6.41 -1.96
C GLY A 142 3.19 -5.81 -2.61
N ARG A 143 3.15 -5.52 -3.91
CA ARG A 143 4.28 -4.89 -4.60
C ARG A 143 4.25 -3.38 -4.39
N THR A 144 5.40 -2.75 -4.49
CA THR A 144 5.54 -1.29 -4.40
C THR A 144 4.59 -0.59 -5.38
N HIS A 145 3.78 0.34 -4.88
CA HIS A 145 2.78 1.11 -5.63
C HIS A 145 1.73 0.26 -6.37
N GLN A 146 1.47 -0.99 -5.95
CA GLN A 146 0.73 -1.97 -6.74
C GLN A 146 -0.64 -1.46 -7.23
N ILE A 147 -1.53 -0.98 -6.36
CA ILE A 147 -2.87 -0.50 -6.75
C ILE A 147 -2.73 0.67 -7.73
N ARG A 148 -1.83 1.60 -7.44
CA ARG A 148 -1.57 2.80 -8.26
C ARG A 148 -1.13 2.42 -9.68
N VAL A 149 -0.18 1.48 -9.80
CA VAL A 149 0.33 0.98 -11.09
C VAL A 149 -0.76 0.22 -11.85
N HIS A 150 -1.49 -0.68 -11.17
CA HIS A 150 -2.52 -1.50 -11.79
C HIS A 150 -3.69 -0.67 -12.31
N LEU A 151 -4.20 0.27 -11.52
CA LEU A 151 -5.29 1.15 -11.95
C LEU A 151 -4.85 2.07 -13.10
N ALA A 152 -3.64 2.62 -13.05
CA ALA A 152 -3.09 3.38 -14.16
C ALA A 152 -2.91 2.53 -15.42
N HIS A 153 -2.49 1.27 -15.29
CA HIS A 153 -2.32 0.33 -16.41
C HIS A 153 -3.63 0.06 -17.15
N ILE A 154 -4.75 -0.02 -16.43
CA ILE A 154 -6.08 -0.20 -17.05
C ILE A 154 -6.75 1.12 -17.45
N GLY A 155 -6.02 2.26 -17.42
CA GLY A 155 -6.51 3.55 -17.88
C GLY A 155 -7.26 4.39 -16.83
N HIS A 156 -7.31 3.94 -15.58
CA HIS A 156 -8.03 4.58 -14.47
C HIS A 156 -7.11 4.93 -13.29
N PRO A 157 -6.14 5.86 -13.44
CA PRO A 157 -5.23 6.20 -12.37
C PRO A 157 -5.98 6.75 -11.15
N ILE A 158 -5.37 6.64 -9.97
CA ILE A 158 -5.97 7.16 -8.73
C ILE A 158 -5.98 8.69 -8.77
N LEU A 159 -7.09 9.29 -8.34
CA LEU A 159 -7.25 10.73 -8.23
C LEU A 159 -6.18 11.32 -7.30
N GLY A 160 -5.52 12.40 -7.71
CA GLY A 160 -4.43 13.04 -6.96
C GLY A 160 -3.07 12.34 -7.09
N ASP A 161 -2.97 11.22 -7.81
CA ASP A 161 -1.67 10.58 -8.08
C ASP A 161 -0.91 11.31 -9.18
N THR A 162 0.09 12.12 -8.78
CA THR A 162 0.93 12.89 -9.71
C THR A 162 2.05 12.04 -10.35
N VAL A 163 2.26 10.81 -9.89
CA VAL A 163 3.29 9.89 -10.41
C VAL A 163 2.73 9.05 -11.55
N TYR A 164 1.55 8.45 -11.38
CA TYR A 164 0.94 7.52 -12.34
C TYR A 164 -0.27 8.10 -13.06
N GLY A 165 -0.83 9.20 -12.57
CA GLY A 165 -1.97 9.89 -13.15
C GLY A 165 -1.62 11.25 -13.73
N ASN A 166 -2.49 12.24 -13.51
CA ASN A 166 -2.28 13.59 -13.98
C ASN A 166 -1.17 14.27 -13.17
N LYS A 167 -0.17 14.81 -13.86
CA LYS A 167 0.95 15.53 -13.24
C LYS A 167 0.52 16.83 -12.52
N LYS A 168 -0.64 17.41 -12.91
CA LYS A 168 -1.17 18.59 -12.23
C LYS A 168 -1.80 18.19 -10.91
N PRO A 169 -1.39 18.81 -9.78
CA PRO A 169 -2.05 18.56 -8.50
C PRO A 169 -3.55 18.91 -8.56
N VAL A 170 -4.34 18.14 -7.84
CA VAL A 170 -5.76 18.45 -7.66
C VAL A 170 -5.88 19.37 -6.44
N PRO A 171 -6.53 20.55 -6.56
CA PRO A 171 -6.70 21.45 -5.43
C PRO A 171 -7.33 20.74 -4.21
N GLY A 172 -6.75 20.97 -3.04
CA GLY A 172 -7.20 20.33 -1.78
C GLY A 172 -6.70 18.92 -1.54
N LEU A 173 -5.99 18.28 -2.49
CA LEU A 173 -5.38 16.97 -2.30
C LEU A 173 -3.86 17.08 -2.11
N THR A 174 -3.34 16.36 -1.13
CA THR A 174 -1.89 16.30 -0.84
C THR A 174 -1.20 15.09 -1.50
N GLY A 175 -1.95 14.21 -2.16
CA GLY A 175 -1.46 12.99 -2.82
C GLY A 175 -2.60 12.14 -3.35
N GLN A 176 -2.32 10.89 -3.65
CA GLN A 176 -3.31 9.94 -4.16
C GLN A 176 -4.44 9.66 -3.15
N CYS A 177 -5.68 9.70 -3.60
CA CYS A 177 -6.86 9.29 -2.83
C CYS A 177 -6.88 7.76 -2.68
N LEU A 178 -6.02 7.24 -1.79
CA LEU A 178 -5.88 5.83 -1.48
C LEU A 178 -5.77 5.65 0.02
N HIS A 179 -6.63 4.81 0.59
CA HIS A 179 -6.72 4.56 2.02
C HIS A 179 -6.75 3.05 2.31
N ALA A 180 -5.93 2.59 3.22
CA ALA A 180 -5.95 1.21 3.72
C ALA A 180 -7.06 1.08 4.77
N THR A 181 -8.23 0.56 4.38
CA THR A 181 -9.44 0.50 5.21
C THR A 181 -9.52 -0.74 6.09
N GLY A 182 -8.87 -1.85 5.69
CA GLY A 182 -9.02 -3.11 6.40
C GLY A 182 -7.79 -4.01 6.38
N LEU A 183 -7.57 -4.65 7.53
CA LEU A 183 -6.63 -5.74 7.71
C LEU A 183 -7.35 -6.91 8.38
N ARG A 184 -7.29 -8.10 7.80
CA ARG A 184 -7.81 -9.32 8.40
C ARG A 184 -6.67 -10.34 8.48
N PHE A 185 -6.43 -10.86 9.66
CA PHE A 185 -5.35 -11.80 9.95
C PHE A 185 -5.74 -12.71 11.12
N ILE A 186 -5.05 -13.82 11.25
CA ILE A 186 -5.14 -14.71 12.41
C ILE A 186 -4.24 -14.12 13.50
N HIS A 187 -4.80 -13.93 14.70
CA HIS A 187 -4.02 -13.32 15.79
C HIS A 187 -2.87 -14.25 16.21
N PRO A 188 -1.59 -13.75 16.24
CA PRO A 188 -0.42 -14.62 16.42
C PRO A 188 -0.36 -15.45 17.71
N ARG A 189 -1.13 -15.08 18.72
CA ARG A 189 -1.14 -15.72 20.04
C ARG A 189 -2.39 -16.55 20.30
N THR A 190 -3.54 -16.12 19.80
CA THR A 190 -4.84 -16.71 20.20
C THR A 190 -5.57 -17.41 19.06
N GLY A 191 -5.10 -17.30 17.83
CA GLY A 191 -5.78 -17.82 16.65
C GLY A 191 -6.85 -16.90 16.15
#